data_e9d93269822dd34a7d75b4820192e830
#
_entry.id   e9d93269822dd34a7d75b4820192e830
#
_cell.length_a   1.000
_cell.length_b   1.000
_cell.length_c   1.000
_cell.angle_alpha   90.00
_cell.angle_beta   90.00
_cell.angle_gamma   90.00
#
_symmetry.space_group_name_H-M   'P 1'
#
loop_
_entity.id
_entity.type
_entity.pdbx_description
1 polymer ?
#
loop_
_entity_poly.entity_id
_entity_poly.type
_entity_poly.pdbx_seq_one_letter_code
_entity_poly.pdbx_strand_id
1 'polypeptide(L)'
;MTIEDLKSELKSVLSNEEAIEIISAYIAEHPDSDEAYTMRGMKYWGAGSRSLALNDYLTAIRINPESRAHLALQASKEILDYRNKDLYNP
;
A
#
# COMPACT_ATOMS: atom_id res chain seq x y z
N MET A 1 0.75 -3.85 19.99
CA MET A 1 0.47 -4.70 18.81
C MET A 1 1.72 -4.81 17.96
N THR A 2 2.09 -6.03 17.60
CA THR A 2 3.20 -6.26 16.68
C THR A 2 2.68 -6.31 15.24
N ILE A 3 3.61 -6.30 14.26
CA ILE A 3 3.21 -6.42 12.86
C ILE A 3 2.54 -7.79 12.60
N GLU A 4 2.96 -8.82 13.29
CA GLU A 4 2.34 -10.14 13.18
C GLU A 4 0.92 -10.14 13.72
N ASP A 5 0.66 -9.44 14.81
CA ASP A 5 -0.69 -9.26 15.35
C ASP A 5 -1.57 -8.52 14.36
N LEU A 6 -1.03 -7.49 13.72
CA LEU A 6 -1.74 -6.74 12.69
C LEU A 6 -2.13 -7.65 11.53
N LYS A 7 -1.19 -8.45 11.04
CA LYS A 7 -1.45 -9.38 9.94
C LYS A 7 -2.53 -10.40 10.30
N SER A 8 -2.50 -10.90 11.53
CA SER A 8 -3.52 -11.85 12.01
C SER A 8 -4.90 -11.21 12.05
N GLU A 9 -4.97 -9.99 12.55
CA GLU A 9 -6.25 -9.26 12.61
C GLU A 9 -6.83 -9.02 11.23
N LEU A 10 -5.99 -8.70 10.26
CA LEU A 10 -6.43 -8.41 8.90
C LEU A 10 -6.98 -9.63 8.16
N LYS A 11 -6.65 -10.83 8.59
CA LYS A 11 -7.14 -12.06 7.96
C LYS A 11 -8.66 -12.20 8.02
N SER A 12 -9.30 -11.63 9.04
CA SER A 12 -10.76 -11.70 9.21
C SER A 12 -11.48 -10.48 8.67
N VAL A 13 -10.74 -9.51 8.12
CA VAL A 13 -11.31 -8.26 7.61
C VAL A 13 -11.69 -8.45 6.14
N LEU A 14 -12.95 -8.13 5.80
CA LEU A 14 -13.49 -8.36 4.46
C LEU A 14 -13.43 -7.14 3.54
N SER A 15 -13.36 -5.93 4.09
CA SER A 15 -13.34 -4.72 3.27
C SER A 15 -11.98 -4.03 3.31
N ASN A 16 -11.61 -3.40 2.19
CA ASN A 16 -10.38 -2.60 2.11
C ASN A 16 -10.46 -1.39 3.05
N GLU A 17 -11.64 -0.78 3.18
CA GLU A 17 -11.85 0.39 4.01
C GLU A 17 -11.58 0.08 5.49
N GLU A 18 -12.11 -1.04 5.98
CA GLU A 18 -11.89 -1.46 7.36
C GLU A 18 -10.41 -1.79 7.59
N ALA A 19 -9.78 -2.48 6.64
CA ALA A 19 -8.36 -2.80 6.72
C ALA A 19 -7.51 -1.52 6.78
N ILE A 20 -7.84 -0.51 5.98
CA ILE A 20 -7.14 0.78 5.98
C ILE A 20 -7.23 1.44 7.35
N GLU A 21 -8.41 1.43 7.99
CA GLU A 21 -8.57 2.00 9.32
C GLU A 21 -7.69 1.30 10.36
N ILE A 22 -7.68 -0.03 10.34
CA ILE A 22 -6.90 -0.83 11.27
C ILE A 22 -5.40 -0.56 11.06
N ILE A 23 -4.94 -0.57 9.83
CA ILE A 23 -3.53 -0.32 9.53
C ILE A 23 -3.15 1.11 9.88
N SER A 24 -4.02 2.08 9.64
CA SER A 24 -3.76 3.48 9.97
C SER A 24 -3.57 3.67 11.48
N ALA A 25 -4.36 2.97 12.30
CA ALA A 25 -4.20 3.00 13.75
C ALA A 25 -2.84 2.40 14.15
N TYR A 26 -2.42 1.34 13.49
CA TYR A 26 -1.10 0.74 13.72
C TYR A 26 0.01 1.73 13.38
N ILE A 27 -0.10 2.39 12.22
CA ILE A 27 0.91 3.37 11.77
C ILE A 27 1.02 4.54 12.74
N ALA A 28 -0.09 4.97 13.34
CA ALA A 28 -0.05 6.04 14.33
C ALA A 28 0.85 5.70 15.52
N GLU A 29 0.91 4.44 15.90
CA GLU A 29 1.78 3.96 16.97
C GLU A 29 3.18 3.56 16.47
N HIS A 30 3.32 3.22 15.19
CA HIS A 30 4.55 2.75 14.58
C HIS A 30 4.82 3.49 13.27
N PRO A 31 5.12 4.80 13.35
CA PRO A 31 5.26 5.62 12.13
C PRO A 31 6.47 5.29 11.26
N ASP A 32 7.37 4.45 11.75
CA ASP A 32 8.56 3.99 11.02
C ASP A 32 8.40 2.59 10.43
N SER A 33 7.19 2.03 10.46
CA SER A 33 6.93 0.70 9.91
C SER A 33 6.68 0.77 8.41
N ASP A 34 7.72 0.53 7.61
CA ASP A 34 7.58 0.48 6.15
C ASP A 34 6.62 -0.62 5.72
N GLU A 35 6.62 -1.74 6.42
CA GLU A 35 5.72 -2.86 6.10
C GLU A 35 4.26 -2.45 6.25
N ALA A 36 3.91 -1.70 7.30
CA ALA A 36 2.54 -1.24 7.50
C ALA A 36 2.10 -0.28 6.40
N TYR A 37 2.98 0.65 5.98
CA TYR A 37 2.68 1.54 4.85
C TYR A 37 2.49 0.76 3.57
N THR A 38 3.32 -0.26 3.32
CA THR A 38 3.18 -1.11 2.14
C THR A 38 1.82 -1.81 2.14
N MET A 39 1.43 -2.36 3.28
CA MET A 39 0.14 -3.05 3.43
C MET A 39 -1.03 -2.10 3.20
N ARG A 40 -0.96 -0.90 3.76
CA ARG A 40 -2.02 0.09 3.56
C ARG A 40 -2.10 0.54 2.11
N GLY A 41 -0.95 0.74 1.48
CA GLY A 41 -0.91 1.07 0.05
C GLY A 41 -1.60 0.01 -0.81
N MET A 42 -1.39 -1.27 -0.50
CA MET A 42 -2.03 -2.36 -1.21
C MET A 42 -3.55 -2.32 -1.04
N LYS A 43 -4.04 -1.97 0.15
CA LYS A 43 -5.47 -1.82 0.41
C LYS A 43 -6.06 -0.61 -0.30
N TYR A 44 -5.34 0.50 -0.31
CA TYR A 44 -5.74 1.68 -1.09
C TYR A 44 -5.84 1.35 -2.58
N TRP A 45 -4.86 0.61 -3.11
CA TRP A 45 -4.88 0.21 -4.52
C TRP A 45 -6.12 -0.62 -4.83
N GLY A 46 -6.42 -1.60 -3.97
CA GLY A 46 -7.61 -2.44 -4.11
C GLY A 46 -8.92 -1.67 -4.00
N ALA A 47 -8.92 -0.57 -3.24
CA ALA A 47 -10.09 0.29 -3.08
C ALA A 47 -10.23 1.32 -4.21
N GLY A 48 -9.30 1.36 -5.16
CA GLY A 48 -9.33 2.32 -6.26
C GLY A 48 -8.68 3.66 -5.93
N SER A 49 -8.14 3.84 -4.73
CA SER A 49 -7.47 5.08 -4.30
C SER A 49 -5.99 5.03 -4.67
N ARG A 50 -5.71 5.09 -5.96
CA ARG A 50 -4.37 4.84 -6.49
C ARG A 50 -3.33 5.85 -6.06
N SER A 51 -3.69 7.12 -6.01
CA SER A 51 -2.77 8.18 -5.55
C SER A 51 -2.33 7.94 -4.11
N LEU A 52 -3.27 7.57 -3.24
CA LEU A 52 -2.96 7.28 -1.84
C LEU A 52 -2.08 6.03 -1.73
N ALA A 53 -2.32 5.03 -2.58
CA ALA A 53 -1.50 3.83 -2.62
C ALA A 53 -0.06 4.17 -2.98
N LEU A 54 0.15 4.95 -4.02
CA LEU A 54 1.49 5.35 -4.46
C LEU A 54 2.20 6.16 -3.38
N ASN A 55 1.50 7.05 -2.70
CA ASN A 55 2.06 7.82 -1.59
C ASN A 55 2.55 6.90 -0.47
N ASP A 56 1.78 5.87 -0.13
CA ASP A 56 2.17 4.91 0.91
C ASP A 56 3.39 4.09 0.48
N TYR A 57 3.45 3.65 -0.77
CA TYR A 57 4.62 2.93 -1.28
C TYR A 57 5.87 3.79 -1.23
N LEU A 58 5.77 5.05 -1.65
CA LEU A 58 6.90 5.97 -1.62
C LEU A 58 7.35 6.26 -0.19
N THR A 59 6.42 6.38 0.75
CA THR A 59 6.72 6.56 2.17
C THR A 59 7.47 5.35 2.71
N ALA A 60 7.00 4.14 2.38
CA ALA A 60 7.65 2.91 2.81
C ALA A 60 9.09 2.84 2.30
N ILE A 61 9.33 3.19 1.04
CA ILE A 61 10.66 3.18 0.43
C ILE A 61 11.57 4.23 1.09
N ARG A 62 11.01 5.39 1.44
CA ARG A 62 11.77 6.43 2.16
C ARG A 62 12.22 5.95 3.53
N ILE A 63 11.36 5.21 4.24
CA ILE A 63 11.67 4.64 5.55
C ILE A 63 12.72 3.54 5.41
N ASN A 64 12.53 2.65 4.43
CA ASN A 64 13.40 1.51 4.19
C ASN A 64 13.64 1.35 2.68
N PRO A 65 14.81 1.74 2.17
CA PRO A 65 15.10 1.63 0.73
C PRO A 65 15.01 0.21 0.18
N GLU A 66 15.02 -0.80 1.04
CA GLU A 66 14.90 -2.21 0.63
C GLU A 66 13.48 -2.75 0.84
N SER A 67 12.51 -1.87 1.10
CA SER A 67 11.12 -2.26 1.33
C SER A 67 10.53 -3.02 0.15
N ARG A 68 9.65 -3.96 0.46
CA ARG A 68 8.85 -4.67 -0.54
C ARG A 68 7.94 -3.74 -1.33
N ALA A 69 7.74 -2.51 -0.86
CA ALA A 69 6.98 -1.50 -1.57
C ALA A 69 7.53 -1.22 -2.97
N HIS A 70 8.83 -1.46 -3.21
CA HIS A 70 9.41 -1.35 -4.56
C HIS A 70 8.70 -2.26 -5.55
N LEU A 71 8.39 -3.48 -5.16
CA LEU A 71 7.70 -4.43 -6.04
C LEU A 71 6.26 -3.98 -6.33
N ALA A 72 5.57 -3.49 -5.29
CA ALA A 72 4.21 -2.99 -5.44
C ALA A 72 4.18 -1.75 -6.32
N LEU A 73 5.14 -0.84 -6.13
CA LEU A 73 5.25 0.38 -6.91
C LEU A 73 5.52 0.07 -8.38
N GLN A 74 6.45 -0.85 -8.64
CA GLN A 74 6.78 -1.26 -10.00
C GLN A 74 5.57 -1.87 -10.71
N ALA A 75 4.86 -2.76 -10.05
CA ALA A 75 3.66 -3.38 -10.61
C ALA A 75 2.59 -2.33 -10.91
N SER A 76 2.43 -1.35 -10.01
CA SER A 76 1.47 -0.26 -10.19
C SER A 76 1.82 0.60 -11.39
N LYS A 77 3.10 0.92 -11.57
CA LYS A 77 3.58 1.70 -12.72
C LYS A 77 3.35 0.98 -14.03
N GLU A 78 3.60 -0.31 -14.07
CA GLU A 78 3.39 -1.11 -15.28
C GLU A 78 1.93 -1.07 -15.71
N ILE A 79 1.00 -1.17 -14.77
CA ILE A 79 -0.42 -1.09 -15.07
C ILE A 79 -0.79 0.30 -15.60
N LEU A 80 -0.30 1.35 -14.96
CA LEU A 80 -0.57 2.73 -15.38
C LEU A 80 0.03 3.03 -16.75
N ASP A 81 1.26 2.57 -17.00
CA ASP A 81 1.93 2.76 -18.28
C ASP A 81 1.18 2.05 -19.41
N TYR A 82 0.69 0.86 -19.15
CA TYR A 82 -0.10 0.11 -20.12
C TYR A 82 -1.36 0.89 -20.51
N ARG A 83 -2.06 1.45 -19.53
CA ARG A 83 -3.26 2.26 -19.77
C ARG A 83 -2.94 3.53 -20.55
N ASN A 84 -1.82 4.17 -20.20
CA ASN A 84 -1.39 5.40 -20.87
C ASN A 84 -1.04 5.15 -22.34
N LYS A 85 -0.47 4.00 -22.65
CA LYS A 85 -0.18 3.63 -24.04
C LYS A 85 -1.45 3.61 -24.89
N ASP A 86 -2.55 3.10 -24.35
CA ASP A 86 -3.82 3.07 -25.05
C ASP A 86 -4.37 4.48 -25.28
N LEU A 87 -4.09 5.42 -24.39
CA LEU A 87 -4.51 6.80 -24.50
C LEU A 87 -3.69 7.59 -25.52
N TYR A 88 -2.41 7.26 -25.68
CA TYR A 88 -1.49 7.98 -26.55
C TYR A 88 -1.32 7.35 -27.93
N ASN A 89 -1.90 6.21 -28.16
CA ASN A 89 -1.78 5.50 -29.42
C ASN A 89 -3.01 5.82 -30.26
N PRO A 90 -2.88 6.71 -31.26
CA PRO A 90 -4.00 7.04 -32.13
C PRO A 90 -4.36 5.87 -33.04
#